data_cf17d0722936d169a6c8348ad03be461
#
_entry.id   cf17d0722936d169a6c8348ad03be461
#
_cell.length_a   1.000
_cell.length_b   1.000
_cell.length_c   1.000
_cell.angle_alpha   90.00
_cell.angle_beta   90.00
_cell.angle_gamma   90.00
#
_symmetry.space_group_name_H-M   'P 1'
#
loop_
_entity.id
_entity.type
_entity.pdbx_description
1 polymer ?
#
loop_
_entity_poly.entity_id
_entity_poly.type
_entity_poly.pdbx_seq_one_letter_code
_entity_poly.pdbx_strand_id
1 'polypeptide(L)'
;MVGLITAGADVSQIANATIRAADKAFSFVLNDEGFTEAVWLMTQLAIAAKKDNFNDHLQSVGINLPQDTSLPDVAAAVAEAMDRKLESNGSRSDLGEMSQRALVGALVEHISPKLPSLFTPDASDVQAALASLGKKREFGELSRTFFAKLTNESMNYFLSKTLATHLGEGQRFATMNEMGQFEKALTTHCKEASLIVEQ
;
A
#
# COMPACT_ATOMS: atom_id res chain seq x y z
N MET A 1 -12.65 18.98 1.96
CA MET A 1 -11.53 18.77 1.03
C MET A 1 -11.70 19.58 -0.26
N VAL A 2 -12.78 19.35 -1.05
CA VAL A 2 -13.04 20.07 -2.32
C VAL A 2 -12.96 21.60 -2.12
N GLY A 3 -13.62 22.16 -1.08
CA GLY A 3 -13.57 23.60 -0.79
C GLY A 3 -12.16 24.15 -0.51
N LEU A 4 -11.25 23.35 0.03
CA LEU A 4 -9.85 23.76 0.22
C LEU A 4 -9.09 23.81 -1.12
N ILE A 5 -9.35 22.87 -2.03
CA ILE A 5 -8.76 22.89 -3.37
C ILE A 5 -9.23 24.12 -4.13
N THR A 6 -10.53 24.40 -4.13
CA THR A 6 -11.12 25.56 -4.77
C THR A 6 -10.59 26.88 -4.18
N ALA A 7 -10.36 26.93 -2.86
CA ALA A 7 -9.80 28.09 -2.17
C ALA A 7 -8.29 28.27 -2.37
N GLY A 8 -7.64 27.40 -3.15
CA GLY A 8 -6.20 27.51 -3.41
C GLY A 8 -5.29 27.07 -2.25
N ALA A 9 -5.81 26.24 -1.33
CA ALA A 9 -5.04 25.71 -0.23
C ALA A 9 -3.80 24.95 -0.70
N ASP A 10 -2.73 24.96 0.09
CA ASP A 10 -1.52 24.21 -0.20
C ASP A 10 -1.69 22.71 0.05
N VAL A 11 -0.71 21.93 -0.43
CA VAL A 11 -0.71 20.45 -0.32
C VAL A 11 -0.84 20.01 1.14
N SER A 12 -0.14 20.67 2.06
CA SER A 12 -0.13 20.34 3.48
C SER A 12 -1.50 20.53 4.13
N GLN A 13 -2.19 21.60 3.80
CA GLN A 13 -3.54 21.88 4.30
C GLN A 13 -4.56 20.85 3.81
N ILE A 14 -4.49 20.47 2.52
CA ILE A 14 -5.36 19.46 1.92
C ILE A 14 -5.07 18.09 2.52
N ALA A 15 -3.78 17.71 2.63
CA ALA A 15 -3.38 16.46 3.22
C ALA A 15 -3.83 16.33 4.69
N ASN A 16 -3.61 17.37 5.51
CA ASN A 16 -4.06 17.37 6.91
C ASN A 16 -5.59 17.29 7.05
N ALA A 17 -6.34 17.94 6.16
CA ALA A 17 -7.79 17.82 6.15
C ALA A 17 -8.23 16.40 5.76
N THR A 18 -7.51 15.74 4.85
CA THR A 18 -7.76 14.37 4.43
C THR A 18 -7.43 13.37 5.53
N ILE A 19 -6.29 13.54 6.19
CA ILE A 19 -5.91 12.70 7.34
C ILE A 19 -6.95 12.79 8.45
N ARG A 20 -7.41 13.99 8.80
CA ARG A 20 -8.48 14.17 9.79
C ARG A 20 -9.83 13.57 9.35
N ALA A 21 -10.13 13.57 8.06
CA ALA A 21 -11.31 12.89 7.54
C ALA A 21 -11.13 11.35 7.58
N ALA A 22 -9.92 10.87 7.30
CA ALA A 22 -9.56 9.46 7.40
C ALA A 22 -9.62 8.96 8.85
N ASP A 23 -9.16 9.72 9.84
CA ASP A 23 -9.29 9.37 11.27
C ASP A 23 -10.74 9.07 11.67
N LYS A 24 -11.68 9.88 11.18
CA LYS A 24 -13.11 9.61 11.39
C LYS A 24 -13.61 8.38 10.62
N ALA A 25 -13.01 8.09 9.47
CA ALA A 25 -13.35 6.93 8.65
C ALA A 25 -12.68 5.64 9.14
N PHE A 26 -11.62 5.72 9.97
CA PHE A 26 -10.89 4.54 10.46
C PHE A 26 -11.77 3.53 11.20
N SER A 27 -12.80 3.99 11.89
CA SER A 27 -13.79 3.09 12.50
C SER A 27 -14.55 2.25 11.46
N PHE A 28 -14.70 2.75 10.23
CA PHE A 28 -15.29 2.02 9.11
C PHE A 28 -14.27 1.12 8.41
N VAL A 29 -13.01 1.55 8.38
CA VAL A 29 -11.88 0.81 7.78
C VAL A 29 -11.66 -0.52 8.49
N LEU A 30 -11.77 -0.57 9.81
CA LEU A 30 -11.60 -1.79 10.61
C LEU A 30 -12.69 -2.84 10.34
N ASN A 31 -13.82 -2.44 9.77
CA ASN A 31 -14.90 -3.35 9.36
C ASN A 31 -14.81 -3.77 7.89
N ASP A 32 -13.83 -3.24 7.13
CA ASP A 32 -13.62 -3.62 5.75
C ASP A 32 -12.82 -4.92 5.68
N GLU A 33 -13.41 -5.92 5.03
CA GLU A 33 -12.80 -7.26 4.95
C GLU A 33 -11.52 -7.26 4.14
N GLY A 34 -11.43 -6.45 3.07
CA GLY A 34 -10.23 -6.36 2.24
C GLY A 34 -9.07 -5.69 2.96
N PHE A 35 -9.33 -4.63 3.72
CA PHE A 35 -8.32 -4.02 4.58
C PHE A 35 -7.84 -5.01 5.65
N THR A 36 -8.78 -5.67 6.31
CA THR A 36 -8.47 -6.65 7.37
C THR A 36 -7.64 -7.81 6.79
N GLU A 37 -7.99 -8.31 5.61
CA GLU A 37 -7.24 -9.37 4.93
C GLU A 37 -5.83 -8.92 4.54
N ALA A 38 -5.66 -7.69 4.03
CA ALA A 38 -4.34 -7.15 3.71
C ALA A 38 -3.42 -7.11 4.94
N VAL A 39 -3.92 -6.62 6.07
CA VAL A 39 -3.17 -6.58 7.34
C VAL A 39 -2.89 -7.98 7.85
N TRP A 40 -3.85 -8.89 7.71
CA TRP A 40 -3.67 -10.30 8.10
C TRP A 40 -2.60 -10.98 7.27
N LEU A 41 -2.64 -10.89 5.93
CA LEU A 41 -1.62 -11.46 5.04
C LEU A 41 -0.23 -10.87 5.29
N MET A 42 -0.13 -9.56 5.49
CA MET A 42 1.13 -8.91 5.88
C MET A 42 1.70 -9.51 7.17
N THR A 43 0.84 -9.78 8.15
CA THR A 43 1.22 -10.43 9.41
C THR A 43 1.64 -11.88 9.20
N GLN A 44 0.93 -12.63 8.33
CA GLN A 44 1.28 -14.01 8.02
C GLN A 44 2.64 -14.14 7.33
N LEU A 45 3.00 -13.21 6.45
CA LEU A 45 4.34 -13.14 5.86
C LEU A 45 5.44 -13.00 6.95
N ALA A 46 5.23 -12.13 7.92
CA ALA A 46 6.16 -11.94 9.03
C ALA A 46 6.24 -13.16 9.97
N ILE A 47 5.11 -13.86 10.17
CA ILE A 47 5.06 -15.11 10.95
C ILE A 47 5.78 -16.22 10.20
N ALA A 48 5.51 -16.39 8.90
CA ALA A 48 6.16 -17.38 8.05
C ALA A 48 7.70 -17.22 8.06
N ALA A 49 8.15 -15.97 8.04
CA ALA A 49 9.57 -15.60 8.06
C ALA A 49 10.35 -16.12 9.30
N LYS A 50 9.64 -16.51 10.35
CA LYS A 50 10.22 -17.07 11.60
C LYS A 50 10.15 -18.58 11.68
N LYS A 51 9.56 -19.23 10.67
CA LYS A 51 9.33 -20.68 10.66
C LYS A 51 10.29 -21.40 9.75
N ASP A 52 10.72 -22.59 10.16
CA ASP A 52 11.55 -23.46 9.34
C ASP A 52 10.79 -23.96 8.09
N ASN A 53 9.47 -24.11 8.20
CA ASN A 53 8.57 -24.50 7.13
C ASN A 53 7.89 -23.29 6.46
N PHE A 54 8.67 -22.31 6.03
CA PHE A 54 8.22 -21.06 5.44
C PHE A 54 7.15 -21.24 4.34
N ASN A 55 7.46 -22.05 3.33
CA ASN A 55 6.55 -22.26 2.19
C ASN A 55 5.25 -22.97 2.60
N ASP A 56 5.33 -23.97 3.47
CA ASP A 56 4.14 -24.70 3.94
C ASP A 56 3.21 -23.76 4.71
N HIS A 57 3.78 -22.86 5.52
CA HIS A 57 2.98 -21.87 6.22
C HIS A 57 2.29 -20.91 5.26
N LEU A 58 3.00 -20.38 4.27
CA LEU A 58 2.41 -19.50 3.25
C LEU A 58 1.31 -20.20 2.47
N GLN A 59 1.52 -21.44 2.07
CA GLN A 59 0.50 -22.25 1.41
C GLN A 59 -0.75 -22.45 2.29
N SER A 60 -0.56 -22.69 3.58
CA SER A 60 -1.67 -22.88 4.53
C SER A 60 -2.56 -21.64 4.69
N VAL A 61 -2.04 -20.46 4.38
CA VAL A 61 -2.75 -19.17 4.41
C VAL A 61 -3.14 -18.67 3.01
N GLY A 62 -2.99 -19.53 2.00
CA GLY A 62 -3.43 -19.24 0.64
C GLY A 62 -2.40 -18.52 -0.24
N ILE A 63 -1.19 -18.28 0.22
CA ILE A 63 -0.10 -17.72 -0.58
C ILE A 63 0.68 -18.87 -1.20
N ASN A 64 0.44 -19.15 -2.47
CA ASN A 64 1.07 -20.27 -3.19
C ASN A 64 2.24 -19.73 -4.01
N LEU A 65 3.47 -20.11 -3.63
CA LEU A 65 4.68 -19.71 -4.35
C LEU A 65 5.20 -20.88 -5.22
N PRO A 66 5.64 -20.60 -6.47
CA PRO A 66 6.32 -21.59 -7.29
C PRO A 66 7.70 -21.97 -6.71
N GLN A 67 8.29 -23.08 -7.19
CA GLN A 67 9.64 -23.49 -6.74
C GLN A 67 10.71 -22.46 -7.08
N ASP A 68 10.66 -21.89 -8.29
CA ASP A 68 11.57 -20.86 -8.76
C ASP A 68 10.92 -19.46 -8.55
N THR A 69 10.61 -19.15 -7.28
CA THR A 69 9.90 -17.92 -6.92
C THR A 69 10.71 -16.67 -7.20
N SER A 70 10.14 -15.76 -7.98
CA SER A 70 10.62 -14.38 -8.16
C SER A 70 9.81 -13.40 -7.31
N LEU A 71 10.30 -12.16 -7.17
CA LEU A 71 9.54 -11.10 -6.46
C LEU A 71 8.18 -10.79 -7.12
N PRO A 72 8.04 -10.74 -8.46
CA PRO A 72 6.74 -10.66 -9.11
C PRO A 72 5.79 -11.82 -8.74
N ASP A 73 6.29 -13.05 -8.60
CA ASP A 73 5.47 -14.19 -8.20
C ASP A 73 4.94 -14.04 -6.77
N VAL A 74 5.76 -13.50 -5.85
CA VAL A 74 5.30 -13.17 -4.48
C VAL A 74 4.19 -12.12 -4.53
N ALA A 75 4.38 -11.06 -5.31
CA ALA A 75 3.40 -10.00 -5.48
C ALA A 75 2.07 -10.54 -6.05
N ALA A 76 2.14 -11.40 -7.08
CA ALA A 76 0.98 -12.04 -7.68
C ALA A 76 0.28 -12.98 -6.69
N ALA A 77 1.02 -13.83 -5.98
CA ALA A 77 0.46 -14.79 -5.03
C ALA A 77 -0.27 -14.10 -3.86
N VAL A 78 0.26 -12.97 -3.37
CA VAL A 78 -0.41 -12.15 -2.35
C VAL A 78 -1.68 -11.50 -2.90
N ALA A 79 -1.64 -10.95 -4.11
CA ALA A 79 -2.81 -10.38 -4.76
C ALA A 79 -3.91 -11.42 -4.97
N GLU A 80 -3.56 -12.60 -5.48
CA GLU A 80 -4.49 -13.71 -5.67
C GLU A 80 -5.07 -14.25 -4.36
N ALA A 81 -4.29 -14.27 -3.27
CA ALA A 81 -4.79 -14.67 -1.95
C ALA A 81 -5.89 -13.70 -1.47
N MET A 82 -5.68 -12.40 -1.65
CA MET A 82 -6.69 -11.38 -1.36
C MET A 82 -7.93 -11.53 -2.24
N ASP A 83 -7.74 -11.68 -3.55
CA ASP A 83 -8.86 -11.82 -4.50
C ASP A 83 -9.74 -13.02 -4.15
N ARG A 84 -9.15 -14.19 -3.89
CA ARG A 84 -9.90 -15.38 -3.47
C ARG A 84 -10.71 -15.15 -2.20
N LYS A 85 -10.14 -14.41 -1.23
CA LYS A 85 -10.85 -14.11 0.02
C LYS A 85 -12.03 -13.18 -0.21
N LEU A 86 -11.83 -12.10 -0.96
CA LEU A 86 -12.87 -11.12 -1.27
C LEU A 86 -13.99 -11.73 -2.11
N GLU A 87 -13.66 -12.61 -3.07
CA GLU A 87 -14.64 -13.32 -3.88
C GLU A 87 -15.46 -14.31 -3.05
N SER A 88 -14.84 -15.03 -2.12
CA SER A 88 -15.54 -16.00 -1.27
C SER A 88 -16.56 -15.35 -0.35
N ASN A 89 -16.33 -14.11 0.04
CA ASN A 89 -17.19 -13.36 0.96
C ASN A 89 -18.21 -12.45 0.21
N GLY A 90 -18.11 -12.38 -1.14
CA GLY A 90 -19.00 -11.55 -1.96
C GLY A 90 -18.85 -10.03 -1.74
N SER A 91 -17.76 -9.60 -1.12
CA SER A 91 -17.55 -8.20 -0.71
C SER A 91 -16.29 -7.60 -1.33
N ARG A 92 -16.36 -7.22 -2.61
CA ARG A 92 -15.35 -6.32 -3.18
C ARG A 92 -15.69 -4.88 -2.78
N SER A 93 -14.80 -4.25 -2.05
CA SER A 93 -14.87 -2.84 -1.69
C SER A 93 -13.75 -2.04 -2.35
N ASP A 94 -14.00 -0.75 -2.62
CA ASP A 94 -12.95 0.16 -3.12
C ASP A 94 -11.75 0.19 -2.15
N LEU A 95 -12.01 0.13 -0.85
CA LEU A 95 -10.96 0.11 0.17
C LEU A 95 -10.16 -1.20 0.13
N GLY A 96 -10.83 -2.33 -0.09
CA GLY A 96 -10.18 -3.64 -0.27
C GLY A 96 -9.24 -3.64 -1.46
N GLU A 97 -9.66 -3.11 -2.60
CA GLU A 97 -8.79 -2.97 -3.79
C GLU A 97 -7.61 -2.02 -3.55
N MET A 98 -7.84 -0.90 -2.87
CA MET A 98 -6.77 0.01 -2.48
C MET A 98 -5.78 -0.66 -1.51
N SER A 99 -6.28 -1.46 -0.55
CA SER A 99 -5.47 -2.20 0.40
C SER A 99 -4.62 -3.27 -0.29
N GLN A 100 -5.17 -3.98 -1.27
CA GLN A 100 -4.44 -4.95 -2.09
C GLN A 100 -3.27 -4.26 -2.83
N ARG A 101 -3.55 -3.17 -3.55
CA ARG A 101 -2.50 -2.42 -4.27
C ARG A 101 -1.44 -1.88 -3.32
N ALA A 102 -1.85 -1.36 -2.16
CA ALA A 102 -0.95 -0.84 -1.15
C ALA A 102 -0.04 -1.93 -0.58
N LEU A 103 -0.58 -3.11 -0.27
CA LEU A 103 0.20 -4.25 0.26
C LEU A 103 1.20 -4.77 -0.76
N VAL A 104 0.75 -5.04 -2.00
CA VAL A 104 1.62 -5.49 -3.09
C VAL A 104 2.73 -4.48 -3.35
N GLY A 105 2.37 -3.20 -3.47
CA GLY A 105 3.34 -2.14 -3.68
C GLY A 105 4.32 -1.95 -2.51
N ALA A 106 3.87 -2.14 -1.28
CA ALA A 106 4.74 -2.08 -0.10
C ALA A 106 5.72 -3.25 -0.05
N LEU A 107 5.26 -4.46 -0.36
CA LEU A 107 6.13 -5.64 -0.45
C LEU A 107 7.22 -5.46 -1.50
N VAL A 108 6.86 -5.04 -2.70
CA VAL A 108 7.83 -4.82 -3.79
C VAL A 108 8.84 -3.74 -3.39
N GLU A 109 8.39 -2.60 -2.86
CA GLU A 109 9.27 -1.51 -2.43
C GLU A 109 10.22 -1.92 -1.30
N HIS A 110 9.75 -2.76 -0.37
CA HIS A 110 10.54 -3.19 0.79
C HIS A 110 11.51 -4.32 0.47
N ILE A 111 11.13 -5.25 -0.41
CA ILE A 111 11.92 -6.46 -0.73
C ILE A 111 12.91 -6.20 -1.86
N SER A 112 12.53 -5.44 -2.91
CA SER A 112 13.39 -5.21 -4.07
C SER A 112 14.81 -4.71 -3.73
N PRO A 113 15.03 -3.76 -2.80
CA PRO A 113 16.38 -3.31 -2.44
C PRO A 113 17.24 -4.36 -1.72
N LYS A 114 16.65 -5.46 -1.26
CA LYS A 114 17.32 -6.54 -0.55
C LYS A 114 17.80 -7.65 -1.49
N LEU A 115 17.35 -7.60 -2.74
CA LEU A 115 17.74 -8.57 -3.76
C LEU A 115 19.07 -8.18 -4.42
N PRO A 116 19.87 -9.14 -4.88
CA PRO A 116 21.10 -8.87 -5.64
C PRO A 116 20.81 -7.99 -6.86
N SER A 117 21.62 -6.94 -7.07
CA SER A 117 21.49 -6.04 -8.22
C SER A 117 22.41 -6.41 -9.40
N LEU A 118 23.45 -7.21 -9.15
CA LEU A 118 24.45 -7.59 -10.15
C LEU A 118 24.09 -8.86 -10.93
N PHE A 119 23.20 -9.68 -10.38
CA PHE A 119 22.76 -10.94 -10.96
C PHE A 119 21.24 -11.04 -10.88
N THR A 120 20.64 -11.89 -11.71
CA THR A 120 19.21 -12.21 -11.58
C THR A 120 19.00 -12.92 -10.24
N PRO A 121 18.15 -12.38 -9.34
CA PRO A 121 17.86 -13.03 -8.07
C PRO A 121 17.28 -14.43 -8.29
N ASP A 122 17.70 -15.39 -7.52
CA ASP A 122 17.11 -16.73 -7.49
C ASP A 122 16.05 -16.85 -6.38
N ALA A 123 15.38 -18.00 -6.31
CA ALA A 123 14.34 -18.25 -5.30
C ALA A 123 14.87 -18.15 -3.87
N SER A 124 16.13 -18.52 -3.64
CA SER A 124 16.75 -18.44 -2.31
C SER A 124 17.01 -16.99 -1.87
N ASP A 125 17.36 -16.11 -2.80
CA ASP A 125 17.52 -14.68 -2.55
C ASP A 125 16.17 -14.04 -2.15
N VAL A 126 15.12 -14.39 -2.89
CA VAL A 126 13.76 -13.90 -2.60
C VAL A 126 13.28 -14.42 -1.24
N GLN A 127 13.51 -15.70 -0.94
CA GLN A 127 13.16 -16.29 0.35
C GLN A 127 13.91 -15.63 1.50
N ALA A 128 15.23 -15.41 1.35
CA ALA A 128 16.06 -14.74 2.34
C ALA A 128 15.58 -13.29 2.59
N ALA A 129 15.24 -12.57 1.51
CA ALA A 129 14.70 -11.22 1.61
C ALA A 129 13.35 -11.20 2.36
N LEU A 130 12.43 -12.13 2.05
CA LEU A 130 11.16 -12.29 2.76
C LEU A 130 11.36 -12.71 4.22
N ALA A 131 12.33 -13.59 4.52
CA ALA A 131 12.65 -14.02 5.87
C ALA A 131 13.10 -12.84 6.76
N SER A 132 13.61 -11.76 6.17
CA SER A 132 13.93 -10.54 6.91
C SER A 132 12.72 -9.94 7.65
N LEU A 133 11.50 -10.12 7.13
CA LEU A 133 10.24 -9.62 7.71
C LEU A 133 9.96 -10.19 9.12
N GLY A 134 10.62 -11.28 9.51
CA GLY A 134 10.57 -11.81 10.87
C GLY A 134 11.17 -10.86 11.92
N LYS A 135 11.95 -9.85 11.53
CA LYS A 135 12.52 -8.84 12.44
C LYS A 135 11.51 -7.72 12.68
N LYS A 136 11.34 -7.29 13.94
CA LYS A 136 10.39 -6.22 14.31
C LYS A 136 10.57 -4.94 13.50
N ARG A 137 11.81 -4.52 13.26
CA ARG A 137 12.14 -3.33 12.48
C ARG A 137 11.65 -3.46 11.04
N GLU A 138 11.99 -4.56 10.38
CA GLU A 138 11.62 -4.80 8.99
C GLU A 138 10.10 -4.85 8.79
N PHE A 139 9.40 -5.54 9.70
CA PHE A 139 7.94 -5.56 9.72
C PHE A 139 7.33 -4.17 9.96
N GLY A 140 7.93 -3.39 10.87
CA GLY A 140 7.51 -2.01 11.12
C GLY A 140 7.68 -1.11 9.90
N GLU A 141 8.81 -1.24 9.19
CA GLU A 141 9.07 -0.50 7.95
C GLU A 141 8.11 -0.91 6.82
N LEU A 142 7.83 -2.22 6.66
CA LEU A 142 6.82 -2.70 5.72
C LEU A 142 5.43 -2.15 6.06
N SER A 143 5.03 -2.22 7.33
CA SER A 143 3.72 -1.71 7.79
C SER A 143 3.58 -0.21 7.51
N ARG A 144 4.62 0.56 7.80
CA ARG A 144 4.66 2.00 7.50
C ARG A 144 4.49 2.28 6.01
N THR A 145 5.22 1.56 5.17
CA THR A 145 5.11 1.69 3.72
C THR A 145 3.71 1.33 3.23
N PHE A 146 3.11 0.26 3.77
CA PHE A 146 1.74 -0.14 3.49
C PHE A 146 0.74 0.99 3.82
N PHE A 147 0.77 1.52 5.04
CA PHE A 147 -0.16 2.58 5.44
C PHE A 147 0.05 3.88 4.66
N ALA A 148 1.30 4.24 4.34
CA ALA A 148 1.59 5.40 3.50
C ALA A 148 0.99 5.24 2.10
N LYS A 149 1.15 4.05 1.48
CA LYS A 149 0.58 3.74 0.18
C LYS A 149 -0.96 3.72 0.22
N LEU A 150 -1.56 3.09 1.23
CA LEU A 150 -3.01 3.03 1.39
C LEU A 150 -3.60 4.44 1.54
N THR A 151 -2.96 5.30 2.34
CA THR A 151 -3.36 6.70 2.47
C THR A 151 -3.29 7.42 1.13
N ASN A 152 -2.18 7.25 0.40
CA ASN A 152 -1.99 7.86 -0.92
C ASN A 152 -3.02 7.35 -1.95
N GLU A 153 -3.28 6.04 -2.00
CA GLU A 153 -4.31 5.43 -2.85
C GLU A 153 -5.69 6.02 -2.54
N SER A 154 -6.05 6.09 -1.25
CA SER A 154 -7.32 6.66 -0.81
C SER A 154 -7.46 8.13 -1.18
N MET A 155 -6.39 8.92 -1.00
CA MET A 155 -6.38 10.33 -1.39
C MET A 155 -6.55 10.50 -2.89
N ASN A 156 -5.81 9.74 -3.70
CA ASN A 156 -5.90 9.79 -5.16
C ASN A 156 -7.30 9.37 -5.64
N TYR A 157 -7.89 8.35 -5.05
CA TYR A 157 -9.25 7.94 -5.38
C TYR A 157 -10.27 9.07 -5.17
N PHE A 158 -10.23 9.75 -4.02
CA PHE A 158 -11.16 10.82 -3.72
C PHE A 158 -10.83 12.14 -4.45
N LEU A 159 -9.56 12.40 -4.75
CA LEU A 159 -9.13 13.62 -5.40
C LEU A 159 -9.19 13.56 -6.93
N SER A 160 -9.00 12.38 -7.55
CA SER A 160 -8.90 12.24 -9.00
C SER A 160 -10.09 12.84 -9.75
N LYS A 161 -11.30 12.59 -9.27
CA LYS A 161 -12.52 13.16 -9.85
C LYS A 161 -12.62 14.67 -9.70
N THR A 162 -12.03 15.21 -8.62
CA THR A 162 -12.09 16.63 -8.28
C THR A 162 -10.96 17.42 -8.96
N LEU A 163 -9.75 16.87 -9.02
CA LEU A 163 -8.59 17.55 -9.63
C LEU A 163 -8.83 17.83 -11.12
N ALA A 164 -9.42 16.87 -11.83
CA ALA A 164 -9.74 17.02 -13.25
C ALA A 164 -10.68 18.21 -13.53
N THR A 165 -11.60 18.54 -12.62
CA THR A 165 -12.52 19.67 -12.77
C THR A 165 -11.87 21.03 -12.47
N HIS A 166 -10.64 21.04 -11.95
CA HIS A 166 -9.85 22.24 -11.62
C HIS A 166 -8.63 22.41 -12.55
N LEU A 167 -8.65 21.75 -13.72
CA LEU A 167 -7.63 21.89 -14.74
C LEU A 167 -8.12 22.78 -15.89
N GLY A 168 -7.31 23.73 -16.32
CA GLY A 168 -7.58 24.61 -17.45
C GLY A 168 -7.28 26.06 -17.17
N GLU A 169 -7.50 26.91 -18.15
CA GLU A 169 -7.27 28.34 -18.04
C GLU A 169 -8.18 28.98 -16.98
N GLY A 170 -7.59 29.70 -16.04
CA GLY A 170 -8.30 30.30 -14.92
C GLY A 170 -8.69 29.33 -13.78
N GLN A 171 -8.32 28.06 -13.90
CA GLN A 171 -8.54 27.06 -12.87
C GLN A 171 -7.32 26.95 -11.92
N ARG A 172 -7.45 26.13 -10.87
CA ARG A 172 -6.39 25.86 -9.88
C ARG A 172 -5.08 25.41 -10.53
N PHE A 173 -5.17 24.59 -11.56
CA PHE A 173 -4.05 24.08 -12.35
C PHE A 173 -4.21 24.52 -13.81
N ALA A 174 -3.30 25.36 -14.27
CA ALA A 174 -3.33 25.81 -15.67
C ALA A 174 -2.95 24.66 -16.64
N THR A 175 -2.11 23.71 -16.17
CA THR A 175 -1.57 22.64 -16.98
C THR A 175 -1.60 21.28 -16.27
N MET A 176 -1.60 20.18 -17.05
CA MET A 176 -1.43 18.81 -16.54
C MET A 176 -0.12 18.65 -15.75
N ASN A 177 0.93 19.39 -16.10
CA ASN A 177 2.20 19.34 -15.37
C ASN A 177 2.07 19.89 -13.94
N GLU A 178 1.36 20.99 -13.76
CA GLU A 178 1.10 21.56 -12.43
C GLU A 178 0.26 20.62 -11.57
N MET A 179 -0.76 19.99 -12.17
CA MET A 179 -1.56 18.98 -11.48
C MET A 179 -0.70 17.78 -11.07
N GLY A 180 0.17 17.26 -11.97
CA GLY A 180 1.08 16.17 -11.65
C GLY A 180 2.12 16.53 -10.58
N GLN A 181 2.61 17.76 -10.54
CA GLN A 181 3.49 18.24 -9.45
C GLN A 181 2.75 18.25 -8.11
N PHE A 182 1.51 18.68 -8.10
CA PHE A 182 0.66 18.66 -6.90
C PHE A 182 0.44 17.23 -6.40
N GLU A 183 0.09 16.28 -7.28
CA GLU A 183 -0.08 14.86 -6.94
C GLU A 183 1.21 14.25 -6.37
N LYS A 184 2.35 14.56 -6.97
CA LYS A 184 3.66 14.12 -6.49
C LYS A 184 4.00 14.69 -5.10
N ALA A 185 3.72 15.96 -4.88
CA ALA A 185 3.92 16.61 -3.58
C ALA A 185 2.99 15.98 -2.51
N LEU A 186 1.76 15.66 -2.88
CA LEU A 186 0.81 14.98 -2.01
C LEU A 186 1.30 13.58 -1.60
N THR A 187 1.81 12.80 -2.56
CA THR A 187 2.41 11.49 -2.31
C THR A 187 3.59 11.58 -1.34
N THR A 188 4.46 12.56 -1.54
CA THR A 188 5.60 12.82 -0.65
C THR A 188 5.12 13.16 0.77
N HIS A 189 4.12 14.02 0.89
CA HIS A 189 3.56 14.41 2.19
C HIS A 189 2.92 13.20 2.93
N CYS A 190 2.21 12.32 2.22
CA CYS A 190 1.65 11.10 2.82
C CYS A 190 2.76 10.18 3.36
N LYS A 191 3.87 10.06 2.62
CA LYS A 191 5.04 9.28 3.03
C LYS A 191 5.70 9.88 4.29
N GLU A 192 5.89 11.19 4.33
CA GLU A 192 6.45 11.90 5.48
C GLU A 192 5.53 11.80 6.71
N ALA A 193 4.22 12.01 6.52
CA ALA A 193 3.24 11.90 7.60
C ALA A 193 3.22 10.50 8.24
N SER A 194 3.45 9.44 7.45
CA SER A 194 3.51 8.07 7.96
C SER A 194 4.71 7.80 8.88
N LEU A 195 5.74 8.66 8.84
CA LEU A 195 6.91 8.55 9.73
C LEU A 195 6.62 9.04 11.16
N ILE A 196 5.55 9.82 11.35
CA ILE A 196 5.21 10.42 12.66
C ILE A 196 4.56 9.39 13.61
N VAL A 197 4.12 8.25 13.10
CA VAL A 197 3.43 7.20 13.88
C VAL A 197 4.40 6.40 14.78
N GLU A 198 5.70 6.70 14.80
CA GLU A 198 6.72 6.02 15.60
C GLU A 198 6.94 6.60 17.01
N GLN A 199 6.19 7.59 17.44
CA GLN A 199 6.27 8.13 18.81
C GLN A 199 5.06 7.60 19.66
#